data_fb3026e5354e68029832a0efa530ec74
#
_entry.id   fb3026e5354e68029832a0efa530ec74
#
_cell.length_a   1.000
_cell.length_b   1.000
_cell.length_c   1.000
_cell.angle_alpha   90.00
_cell.angle_beta   90.00
_cell.angle_gamma   90.00
#
_symmetry.space_group_name_H-M   'P 1'
#
loop_
_entity.id
_entity.type
_entity.pdbx_description
1 polymer ?
#
loop_
_entity_poly.entity_id
_entity_poly.type
_entity_poly.pdbx_seq_one_letter_code
_entity_poly.pdbx_strand_id
1 'polypeptide(L)'
;MSILDRDALVASPLADLHALASELSIDGYRRLRKDALIDAIIARQGGSPAEGADEDERETEDDRPAGTRRRRGRRGGRSRSATKEEETEAEAEAPAEPPEEVEDHVERAERGETAAEEEVVEGEVELLPNGSGFLRVNPPEPSEDDVYVSAAQVKRCELVPGDRISGPRRAPRRSERFASLIRIDTINGRPAEEVVDSTRFDDLPAAYPSERFRLGSDDPTIKAIEWLTPFGRGSRVSIVGPSRAGKTEALRRLAATLAAQEDIQVTLVLAGVRPEEITEWQQGPATPAAAISFAGSADAQAQTVERAVDQARRLAARGAHAVVLIDTLGGIQPHAARKLLAAARNIAGGGSLTVIATASEPLGGETTVIALDPVLASTGRFPALDLIASGTIRPELLVGDAGAEAIARARMEAVDR
;
A
#
# COMPACT_ATOMS: atom_id res chain seq x y z
N MET A 1 -6.98 -30.85 -28.27
CA MET A 1 -6.69 -30.66 -26.86
C MET A 1 -6.69 -32.01 -26.17
N SER A 2 -5.66 -32.37 -25.44
CA SER A 2 -5.55 -33.63 -24.72
C SER A 2 -6.60 -33.64 -23.61
N ILE A 3 -7.52 -34.61 -23.64
CA ILE A 3 -8.50 -34.84 -22.58
C ILE A 3 -7.70 -35.34 -21.38
N LEU A 4 -7.70 -34.62 -20.27
CA LEU A 4 -7.04 -35.02 -19.03
C LEU A 4 -7.83 -36.21 -18.45
N ASP A 5 -7.15 -37.35 -18.26
CA ASP A 5 -7.73 -38.53 -17.67
C ASP A 5 -8.10 -38.33 -16.20
N ARG A 6 -9.18 -38.98 -15.75
CA ARG A 6 -9.64 -38.86 -14.33
C ARG A 6 -8.56 -39.21 -13.33
N ASP A 7 -7.74 -40.21 -13.62
CA ASP A 7 -6.68 -40.66 -12.73
C ASP A 7 -5.57 -39.61 -12.58
N ALA A 8 -5.28 -38.88 -13.66
CA ALA A 8 -4.36 -37.77 -13.64
C ALA A 8 -4.89 -36.59 -12.81
N LEU A 9 -6.19 -36.30 -12.87
CA LEU A 9 -6.84 -35.25 -12.07
C LEU A 9 -6.92 -35.64 -10.58
N VAL A 10 -7.14 -36.92 -10.26
CA VAL A 10 -7.12 -37.40 -8.86
C VAL A 10 -5.74 -37.28 -8.23
N ALA A 11 -4.68 -37.51 -9.02
CA ALA A 11 -3.28 -37.34 -8.56
C ALA A 11 -2.86 -35.89 -8.42
N SER A 12 -3.58 -34.93 -9.03
CA SER A 12 -3.23 -33.53 -9.03
C SER A 12 -3.54 -32.83 -7.69
N PRO A 13 -2.70 -31.88 -7.24
CA PRO A 13 -2.98 -31.04 -6.09
C PRO A 13 -4.26 -30.21 -6.26
N LEU A 14 -4.94 -29.87 -5.16
CA LEU A 14 -6.18 -29.10 -5.20
C LEU A 14 -5.99 -27.70 -5.83
N ALA A 15 -4.81 -27.12 -5.68
CA ALA A 15 -4.45 -25.82 -6.28
C ALA A 15 -4.47 -25.88 -7.81
N ASP A 16 -3.94 -26.94 -8.40
CA ASP A 16 -3.89 -27.13 -9.85
C ASP A 16 -5.29 -27.40 -10.42
N LEU A 17 -6.13 -28.14 -9.69
CA LEU A 17 -7.53 -28.36 -10.04
C LEU A 17 -8.34 -27.05 -10.01
N HIS A 18 -8.07 -26.16 -9.09
CA HIS A 18 -8.67 -24.83 -9.05
C HIS A 18 -8.21 -23.95 -10.22
N ALA A 19 -6.94 -24.01 -10.62
CA ALA A 19 -6.43 -23.31 -11.80
C ALA A 19 -7.13 -23.80 -13.08
N LEU A 20 -7.22 -25.12 -13.29
CA LEU A 20 -7.92 -25.73 -14.42
C LEU A 20 -9.42 -25.38 -14.45
N ALA A 21 -10.09 -25.38 -13.29
CA ALA A 21 -11.49 -25.02 -13.20
C ALA A 21 -11.74 -23.54 -13.51
N SER A 22 -10.80 -22.68 -13.16
CA SER A 22 -10.81 -21.25 -13.51
C SER A 22 -10.63 -21.04 -15.02
N GLU A 23 -9.69 -21.75 -15.66
CA GLU A 23 -9.48 -21.70 -17.12
C GLU A 23 -10.70 -22.21 -17.90
N LEU A 24 -11.38 -23.22 -17.38
CA LEU A 24 -12.58 -23.80 -17.98
C LEU A 24 -13.85 -23.00 -17.64
N SER A 25 -13.74 -21.88 -16.94
CA SER A 25 -14.85 -21.00 -16.53
C SER A 25 -15.98 -21.76 -15.80
N ILE A 26 -15.62 -22.60 -14.82
CA ILE A 26 -16.58 -23.34 -14.00
C ILE A 26 -17.02 -22.45 -12.85
N ASP A 27 -18.29 -22.05 -12.80
CA ASP A 27 -18.82 -21.21 -11.74
C ASP A 27 -18.84 -21.92 -10.38
N GLY A 28 -18.43 -21.22 -9.33
CA GLY A 28 -18.50 -21.73 -7.96
C GLY A 28 -17.48 -22.82 -7.60
N TYR A 29 -16.48 -23.09 -8.42
CA TYR A 29 -15.49 -24.16 -8.23
C TYR A 29 -14.79 -24.16 -6.88
N ARG A 30 -14.60 -22.98 -6.26
CA ARG A 30 -13.95 -22.84 -4.93
C ARG A 30 -14.78 -23.41 -3.77
N ARG A 31 -16.06 -23.69 -3.99
CA ARG A 31 -16.97 -24.30 -3.00
C ARG A 31 -17.12 -25.81 -3.15
N LEU A 32 -16.58 -26.37 -4.24
CA LEU A 32 -16.66 -27.79 -4.54
C LEU A 32 -15.58 -28.57 -3.78
N ARG A 33 -15.93 -29.79 -3.31
CA ARG A 33 -14.93 -30.74 -2.80
C ARG A 33 -14.14 -31.34 -3.97
N LYS A 34 -12.93 -31.87 -3.69
CA LYS A 34 -12.00 -32.36 -4.71
C LYS A 34 -12.67 -33.28 -5.75
N ASP A 35 -13.48 -34.24 -5.29
CA ASP A 35 -14.15 -35.21 -6.19
C ASP A 35 -15.18 -34.50 -7.07
N ALA A 36 -16.01 -33.63 -6.52
CA ALA A 36 -16.99 -32.84 -7.27
C ALA A 36 -16.36 -31.87 -8.26
N LEU A 37 -15.19 -31.37 -7.92
CA LEU A 37 -14.41 -30.47 -8.80
C LEU A 37 -13.84 -31.21 -9.99
N ILE A 38 -13.32 -32.42 -9.77
CA ILE A 38 -12.85 -33.33 -10.85
C ILE A 38 -13.99 -33.68 -11.78
N ASP A 39 -15.15 -34.05 -11.24
CA ASP A 39 -16.34 -34.41 -12.06
C ASP A 39 -16.80 -33.18 -12.89
N ALA A 40 -16.79 -31.98 -12.33
CA ALA A 40 -17.13 -30.74 -13.05
C ALA A 40 -16.11 -30.42 -14.17
N ILE A 41 -14.81 -30.65 -13.95
CA ILE A 41 -13.76 -30.47 -14.95
C ILE A 41 -13.94 -31.46 -16.09
N ILE A 42 -14.18 -32.76 -15.80
CA ILE A 42 -14.41 -33.80 -16.81
C ILE A 42 -15.66 -33.50 -17.63
N ALA A 43 -16.77 -33.14 -16.99
CA ALA A 43 -18.01 -32.76 -17.67
C ALA A 43 -17.81 -31.59 -18.64
N ARG A 44 -16.99 -30.62 -18.27
CA ARG A 44 -16.70 -29.43 -19.10
C ARG A 44 -15.74 -29.76 -20.28
N GLN A 45 -14.85 -30.73 -20.12
CA GLN A 45 -13.94 -31.19 -21.18
C GLN A 45 -14.58 -32.15 -22.15
N GLY A 46 -15.57 -32.93 -21.71
CA GLY A 46 -16.22 -33.99 -22.51
C GLY A 46 -17.58 -33.65 -23.14
N GLY A 47 -18.10 -32.45 -22.91
CA GLY A 47 -19.44 -32.07 -23.34
C GLY A 47 -19.49 -31.32 -24.65
N SER A 48 -19.78 -32.05 -25.75
CA SER A 48 -20.62 -31.53 -26.83
C SER A 48 -22.08 -31.72 -26.38
N PRO A 49 -22.99 -30.77 -26.56
CA PRO A 49 -24.37 -30.93 -26.14
C PRO A 49 -25.07 -31.89 -27.10
N ALA A 50 -25.68 -32.94 -26.54
CA ALA A 50 -26.64 -33.77 -27.29
C ALA A 50 -27.91 -32.96 -27.47
N GLU A 51 -28.27 -32.80 -28.74
CA GLU A 51 -29.57 -32.35 -29.26
C GLU A 51 -30.70 -33.24 -28.78
N GLY A 52 -31.85 -32.67 -28.58
CA GLY A 52 -33.12 -33.40 -28.56
C GLY A 52 -34.27 -32.61 -28.01
N ALA A 53 -34.95 -31.92 -28.96
CA ALA A 53 -36.39 -31.84 -29.25
C ALA A 53 -37.30 -31.23 -28.14
N ASP A 54 -38.22 -30.36 -28.37
CA ASP A 54 -39.12 -30.12 -29.52
C ASP A 54 -39.72 -28.70 -29.44
N GLU A 55 -39.98 -28.22 -30.62
CA GLU A 55 -40.83 -27.15 -31.13
C GLU A 55 -42.01 -26.65 -30.27
N ASP A 56 -42.27 -25.36 -30.18
CA ASP A 56 -43.39 -24.75 -30.90
C ASP A 56 -43.26 -23.21 -30.98
N GLU A 57 -43.54 -22.78 -32.18
CA GLU A 57 -43.59 -21.40 -32.67
C GLU A 57 -44.70 -20.57 -32.01
N ARG A 58 -44.51 -19.26 -31.88
CA ARG A 58 -45.27 -18.22 -32.62
C ARG A 58 -44.86 -16.82 -32.25
N GLU A 59 -44.53 -16.11 -33.31
CA GLU A 59 -44.45 -14.65 -33.47
C GLU A 59 -45.69 -13.94 -32.92
N THR A 60 -45.55 -12.70 -32.42
CA THR A 60 -45.90 -11.46 -33.09
C THR A 60 -45.71 -10.24 -32.17
N GLU A 61 -45.00 -9.31 -32.70
CA GLU A 61 -45.12 -7.83 -32.71
C GLU A 61 -46.02 -7.11 -31.68
N ASP A 62 -45.36 -6.13 -31.07
CA ASP A 62 -45.65 -4.68 -31.15
C ASP A 62 -46.48 -4.02 -30.05
N ASP A 63 -45.96 -2.86 -29.69
CA ASP A 63 -46.58 -1.61 -29.21
C ASP A 63 -46.67 -1.30 -27.72
N ARG A 64 -46.00 -0.19 -27.43
CA ARG A 64 -46.16 0.68 -26.25
C ARG A 64 -47.48 1.42 -26.32
N PRO A 65 -47.98 2.21 -25.34
CA PRO A 65 -47.32 2.77 -24.13
C PRO A 65 -48.23 2.95 -22.88
N ALA A 66 -47.54 3.38 -21.80
CA ALA A 66 -47.99 4.34 -20.78
C ALA A 66 -49.18 4.06 -19.84
N GLY A 67 -48.95 4.30 -18.59
CA GLY A 67 -50.05 4.82 -17.76
C GLY A 67 -50.12 4.35 -16.29
N THR A 68 -49.41 5.05 -15.45
CA THR A 68 -49.84 5.67 -14.19
C THR A 68 -50.75 4.95 -13.17
N ARG A 69 -50.34 5.18 -11.95
CA ARG A 69 -51.12 5.45 -10.72
C ARG A 69 -51.36 4.34 -9.71
N ARG A 70 -50.63 4.55 -8.57
CA ARG A 70 -51.21 4.93 -7.24
C ARG A 70 -52.04 3.84 -6.54
N ARG A 71 -51.74 3.43 -5.34
CA ARG A 71 -51.95 3.99 -4.03
C ARG A 71 -51.93 2.95 -2.90
N ARG A 72 -51.24 3.29 -1.80
CA ARG A 72 -51.69 3.26 -0.41
C ARG A 72 -52.26 1.92 0.15
N GLY A 73 -51.79 1.55 1.26
CA GLY A 73 -51.87 1.98 2.62
C GLY A 73 -51.56 0.80 3.54
N ARG A 74 -50.85 1.04 4.56
CA ARG A 74 -51.22 1.46 5.91
C ARG A 74 -51.32 0.33 6.93
N ARG A 75 -50.48 0.47 7.96
CA ARG A 75 -50.75 0.35 9.41
C ARG A 75 -50.97 -1.06 9.95
N GLY A 76 -50.44 -1.40 11.04
CA GLY A 76 -50.03 -0.89 12.35
C GLY A 76 -49.92 -2.10 13.24
N GLY A 77 -49.26 -2.10 14.31
CA GLY A 77 -49.27 -1.50 15.58
C GLY A 77 -48.46 -2.45 16.46
N ARG A 78 -47.53 -2.00 17.23
CA ARG A 78 -47.53 -1.63 18.63
C ARG A 78 -48.19 -2.64 19.60
N SER A 79 -47.38 -3.13 20.53
CA SER A 79 -47.54 -3.03 21.99
C SER A 79 -46.54 -3.95 22.67
N ARG A 80 -45.50 -3.53 23.46
CA ARG A 80 -45.53 -3.10 24.88
C ARG A 80 -46.21 -4.13 25.79
N SER A 81 -45.56 -4.71 26.75
CA SER A 81 -45.11 -4.29 28.08
C SER A 81 -44.65 -5.55 28.83
N ALA A 82 -43.54 -5.60 29.52
CA ALA A 82 -43.24 -5.08 30.85
C ALA A 82 -43.74 -5.95 32.01
N THR A 83 -42.77 -6.18 32.90
CA THR A 83 -42.87 -6.44 34.36
C THR A 83 -43.17 -7.89 34.74
N LYS A 84 -42.63 -8.45 35.76
CA LYS A 84 -41.92 -8.12 37.00
C LYS A 84 -41.80 -9.38 37.83
N GLU A 85 -40.66 -9.58 38.49
CA GLU A 85 -40.45 -10.09 39.86
C GLU A 85 -41.29 -11.30 40.34
N GLU A 86 -40.82 -12.24 41.06
CA GLU A 86 -40.14 -12.32 42.35
C GLU A 86 -39.80 -13.78 42.68
N GLU A 87 -38.60 -14.00 43.21
CA GLU A 87 -38.21 -14.68 44.44
C GLU A 87 -39.03 -15.90 44.95
N THR A 88 -38.29 -16.97 45.25
CA THR A 88 -38.01 -17.49 46.63
C THR A 88 -37.33 -18.86 46.53
N GLU A 89 -36.18 -18.96 47.07
CA GLU A 89 -35.66 -19.69 48.25
C GLU A 89 -36.15 -21.13 48.50
N ALA A 90 -35.14 -21.94 48.73
CA ALA A 90 -34.88 -22.85 49.88
C ALA A 90 -34.50 -24.26 49.45
N GLU A 91 -33.31 -24.61 49.75
CA GLU A 91 -32.74 -25.42 50.85
C GLU A 91 -32.56 -26.92 50.56
N ALA A 92 -31.28 -27.29 50.69
CA ALA A 92 -30.69 -28.37 51.47
C ALA A 92 -30.82 -29.84 51.00
N GLU A 93 -29.74 -30.52 50.73
CA GLU A 93 -28.98 -31.42 51.60
C GLU A 93 -27.92 -32.21 50.78
N ALA A 94 -26.70 -32.21 51.28
CA ALA A 94 -25.66 -33.22 51.01
C ALA A 94 -25.83 -34.39 52.00
N PRO A 95 -25.07 -35.49 52.04
CA PRO A 95 -23.84 -35.86 51.32
C PRO A 95 -23.77 -37.36 50.91
N ALA A 96 -22.72 -37.74 50.13
CA ALA A 96 -21.98 -39.01 50.31
C ALA A 96 -20.79 -39.11 49.34
N GLU A 97 -19.62 -39.21 49.90
CA GLU A 97 -18.33 -39.71 49.31
C GLU A 97 -18.28 -41.24 49.42
N PRO A 98 -17.14 -41.89 48.98
CA PRO A 98 -16.57 -42.11 47.66
C PRO A 98 -16.54 -43.59 47.24
N PRO A 99 -15.93 -44.01 46.14
CA PRO A 99 -14.66 -44.71 46.22
C PRO A 99 -13.66 -44.43 45.09
N GLU A 100 -12.44 -44.35 45.52
CA GLU A 100 -11.10 -44.74 45.06
C GLU A 100 -10.83 -45.19 43.64
N GLU A 101 -9.70 -44.60 43.16
CA GLU A 101 -8.63 -45.14 42.33
C GLU A 101 -8.91 -45.56 40.88
N VAL A 102 -8.41 -44.75 39.94
CA VAL A 102 -7.42 -45.22 38.96
C VAL A 102 -6.42 -44.11 38.62
N GLU A 103 -5.26 -44.19 39.15
CA GLU A 103 -4.02 -43.59 38.62
C GLU A 103 -3.80 -44.18 37.23
N ASP A 104 -3.98 -43.39 36.18
CA ASP A 104 -3.21 -43.50 34.95
C ASP A 104 -3.69 -42.40 33.98
N HIS A 105 -2.91 -41.37 33.80
CA HIS A 105 -2.85 -40.46 32.67
C HIS A 105 -2.28 -39.05 32.98
N VAL A 106 -1.35 -38.98 33.93
CA VAL A 106 -0.55 -37.77 34.14
C VAL A 106 0.87 -37.91 33.54
N GLU A 107 1.04 -38.75 32.55
CA GLU A 107 2.34 -38.97 31.89
C GLU A 107 2.36 -38.58 30.41
N ARG A 108 1.54 -37.59 29.96
CA ARG A 108 1.58 -37.15 28.56
C ARG A 108 1.72 -35.64 28.37
N ALA A 109 1.94 -34.88 29.41
CA ALA A 109 2.16 -33.43 29.34
C ALA A 109 3.61 -32.98 29.57
N GLU A 110 4.53 -33.91 29.87
CA GLU A 110 5.95 -33.58 30.08
C GLU A 110 6.87 -34.21 29.03
N ARG A 111 6.47 -34.22 27.77
CA ARG A 111 7.39 -34.50 26.68
C ARG A 111 7.59 -33.28 25.82
N GLY A 112 8.62 -32.50 26.20
CA GLY A 112 9.44 -31.80 25.24
C GLY A 112 9.13 -30.36 24.94
N GLU A 113 9.00 -29.54 25.92
CA GLU A 113 9.69 -28.26 25.82
C GLU A 113 11.09 -28.43 26.41
N THR A 114 11.95 -29.13 25.65
CA THR A 114 13.36 -28.81 25.75
C THR A 114 13.43 -27.34 25.40
N ALA A 115 13.72 -26.49 26.37
CA ALA A 115 14.23 -25.15 26.16
C ALA A 115 15.43 -25.30 25.20
N ALA A 116 15.17 -25.26 23.90
CA ALA A 116 16.18 -24.91 22.93
C ALA A 116 16.60 -23.52 23.40
N GLU A 117 17.87 -23.39 23.79
CA GLU A 117 18.47 -22.10 24.07
C GLU A 117 18.05 -21.17 22.96
N GLU A 118 17.18 -20.21 23.28
CA GLU A 118 16.70 -19.23 22.31
C GLU A 118 17.92 -18.42 21.89
N GLU A 119 18.48 -18.74 20.76
CA GLU A 119 19.65 -18.03 20.23
C GLU A 119 19.23 -16.63 19.85
N VAL A 120 19.63 -15.63 20.65
CA VAL A 120 19.36 -14.24 20.40
C VAL A 120 20.30 -13.74 19.31
N VAL A 121 19.75 -13.15 18.26
CA VAL A 121 20.49 -12.53 17.16
C VAL A 121 20.23 -11.03 17.14
N GLU A 122 21.23 -10.29 16.69
CA GLU A 122 21.17 -8.86 16.47
C GLU A 122 21.66 -8.55 15.05
N GLY A 123 21.04 -7.57 14.41
CA GLY A 123 21.43 -7.14 13.06
C GLY A 123 20.61 -5.97 12.56
N GLU A 124 20.82 -5.63 11.31
CA GLU A 124 20.17 -4.53 10.63
C GLU A 124 19.00 -5.03 9.75
N VAL A 125 17.88 -4.34 9.81
CA VAL A 125 16.68 -4.68 9.03
C VAL A 125 16.80 -4.23 7.60
N GLU A 126 16.68 -5.17 6.66
CA GLU A 126 16.43 -4.91 5.25
C GLU A 126 15.01 -5.32 4.90
N LEU A 127 14.20 -4.38 4.39
CA LEU A 127 12.81 -4.64 4.02
C LEU A 127 12.69 -5.05 2.55
N LEU A 128 11.84 -6.04 2.30
CA LEU A 128 11.50 -6.51 0.97
C LEU A 128 10.24 -5.80 0.43
N PRO A 129 10.04 -5.76 -0.89
CA PRO A 129 8.86 -5.14 -1.52
C PRO A 129 7.51 -5.76 -1.10
N ASN A 130 7.51 -7.02 -0.62
CA ASN A 130 6.32 -7.70 -0.12
C ASN A 130 5.94 -7.33 1.32
N GLY A 131 6.72 -6.45 1.96
CA GLY A 131 6.50 -6.00 3.35
C GLY A 131 7.10 -6.90 4.43
N SER A 132 7.72 -8.02 4.10
CA SER A 132 8.59 -8.79 5.00
C SER A 132 10.01 -8.23 4.97
N GLY A 133 10.94 -8.83 5.71
CA GLY A 133 12.34 -8.39 5.69
C GLY A 133 13.30 -9.48 6.10
N PHE A 134 14.56 -9.11 6.07
CA PHE A 134 15.66 -9.88 6.66
C PHE A 134 16.37 -9.05 7.72
N LEU A 135 16.75 -9.72 8.78
CA LEU A 135 17.72 -9.23 9.73
C LEU A 135 19.10 -9.61 9.21
N ARG A 136 19.88 -8.64 8.72
CA ARG A 136 21.25 -8.82 8.26
C ARG A 136 22.17 -8.88 9.44
N VAL A 137 22.78 -10.04 9.65
CA VAL A 137 23.72 -10.23 10.76
C VAL A 137 25.06 -9.59 10.44
N ASN A 138 25.48 -9.61 9.18
CA ASN A 138 26.73 -9.02 8.69
C ASN A 138 26.47 -8.05 7.51
N PRO A 139 25.83 -6.88 7.73
CA PRO A 139 25.56 -5.95 6.67
C PRO A 139 26.87 -5.43 6.02
N PRO A 140 26.90 -5.07 4.74
CA PRO A 140 25.74 -4.97 3.83
C PRO A 140 25.44 -6.24 3.02
N GLU A 141 26.28 -7.27 3.07
CA GLU A 141 26.15 -8.43 2.18
C GLU A 141 25.15 -9.46 2.73
N PRO A 142 24.31 -10.06 1.85
CA PRO A 142 23.45 -11.17 2.25
C PRO A 142 24.28 -12.38 2.69
N SER A 143 23.88 -13.02 3.79
CA SER A 143 24.52 -14.23 4.32
C SER A 143 23.52 -15.35 4.57
N GLU A 144 24.01 -16.58 4.75
CA GLU A 144 23.17 -17.72 5.14
C GLU A 144 22.70 -17.63 6.60
N ASP A 145 23.35 -16.78 7.40
CA ASP A 145 23.02 -16.50 8.79
C ASP A 145 21.89 -15.47 8.94
N ASP A 146 21.46 -14.84 7.84
CA ASP A 146 20.38 -13.86 7.84
C ASP A 146 19.08 -14.48 8.33
N VAL A 147 18.32 -13.71 9.12
CA VAL A 147 17.10 -14.19 9.77
C VAL A 147 15.87 -13.53 9.13
N TYR A 148 14.92 -14.34 8.70
CA TYR A 148 13.68 -13.86 8.13
C TYR A 148 12.80 -13.18 9.17
N VAL A 149 12.29 -11.98 8.84
CA VAL A 149 11.35 -11.19 9.62
C VAL A 149 10.02 -11.14 8.88
N SER A 150 8.96 -11.61 9.52
CA SER A 150 7.64 -11.67 8.88
C SER A 150 7.04 -10.28 8.67
N ALA A 151 6.19 -10.13 7.63
CA ALA A 151 5.47 -8.89 7.37
C ALA A 151 4.59 -8.44 8.56
N ALA A 152 4.07 -9.38 9.34
CA ALA A 152 3.31 -9.10 10.54
C ALA A 152 4.18 -8.45 11.64
N GLN A 153 5.42 -8.93 11.83
CA GLN A 153 6.37 -8.34 12.77
C GLN A 153 6.82 -6.96 12.30
N VAL A 154 7.16 -6.82 11.01
CA VAL A 154 7.51 -5.52 10.40
C VAL A 154 6.41 -4.49 10.63
N LYS A 155 5.15 -4.87 10.40
CA LYS A 155 4.01 -3.97 10.58
C LYS A 155 3.72 -3.67 12.06
N ARG A 156 3.77 -4.69 12.94
CA ARG A 156 3.48 -4.54 14.38
C ARG A 156 4.51 -3.68 15.08
N CYS A 157 5.79 -3.84 14.75
CA CYS A 157 6.90 -3.11 15.35
C CYS A 157 7.30 -1.87 14.55
N GLU A 158 6.52 -1.52 13.50
CA GLU A 158 6.74 -0.38 12.63
C GLU A 158 8.19 -0.26 12.13
N LEU A 159 8.80 -1.41 11.78
CA LEU A 159 10.19 -1.46 11.36
C LEU A 159 10.43 -0.68 10.07
N VAL A 160 11.60 -0.05 10.00
CA VAL A 160 12.11 0.63 8.81
C VAL A 160 13.47 0.05 8.41
N PRO A 161 13.89 0.20 7.14
CA PRO A 161 15.23 -0.19 6.73
C PRO A 161 16.29 0.53 7.56
N GLY A 162 17.33 -0.21 7.95
CA GLY A 162 18.40 0.31 8.79
C GLY A 162 18.11 0.26 10.30
N ASP A 163 16.92 -0.19 10.73
CA ASP A 163 16.69 -0.45 12.14
C ASP A 163 17.59 -1.58 12.64
N ARG A 164 18.23 -1.37 13.77
CA ARG A 164 18.97 -2.40 14.46
C ARG A 164 18.07 -3.11 15.46
N ILE A 165 17.75 -4.38 15.18
CA ILE A 165 16.84 -5.14 16.04
C ILE A 165 17.55 -6.33 16.64
N SER A 166 17.09 -6.74 17.83
CA SER A 166 17.50 -8.00 18.44
C SER A 166 16.30 -8.83 18.88
N GLY A 167 16.48 -10.14 18.89
CA GLY A 167 15.47 -11.08 19.35
C GLY A 167 15.86 -12.53 19.11
N PRO A 168 15.11 -13.48 19.69
CA PRO A 168 15.36 -14.89 19.53
C PRO A 168 14.98 -15.39 18.14
N ARG A 169 15.84 -16.22 17.56
CA ARG A 169 15.60 -16.92 16.29
C ARG A 169 15.24 -18.38 16.52
N ARG A 170 14.51 -18.97 15.60
CA ARG A 170 14.35 -20.41 15.47
C ARG A 170 15.08 -20.93 14.25
N ALA A 171 15.59 -22.13 14.35
CA ALA A 171 16.22 -22.82 13.20
C ALA A 171 15.24 -22.97 12.03
N PRO A 172 15.74 -22.98 10.77
CA PRO A 172 14.90 -23.18 9.60
C PRO A 172 14.25 -24.56 9.63
N ARG A 173 12.98 -24.64 9.24
CA ARG A 173 12.27 -25.90 9.01
C ARG A 173 12.73 -26.54 7.70
N ARG A 174 12.38 -27.81 7.48
CA ARG A 174 12.78 -28.56 6.27
C ARG A 174 12.45 -27.86 4.92
N SER A 175 11.43 -26.97 4.91
CA SER A 175 11.01 -26.20 3.74
C SER A 175 11.50 -24.75 3.73
N GLU A 176 12.21 -24.32 4.76
CA GLU A 176 12.68 -22.94 4.92
C GLU A 176 14.18 -22.89 4.70
N ARG A 177 14.65 -21.90 3.94
CA ARG A 177 16.08 -21.68 3.67
C ARG A 177 16.76 -20.93 4.81
N PHE A 178 16.05 -19.99 5.44
CA PHE A 178 16.58 -19.10 6.46
C PHE A 178 15.92 -19.34 7.81
N ALA A 179 16.66 -19.09 8.87
CA ALA A 179 16.12 -18.98 10.22
C ALA A 179 15.02 -17.91 10.26
N SER A 180 14.10 -18.00 11.20
CA SER A 180 13.03 -17.01 11.36
C SER A 180 13.06 -16.38 12.73
N LEU A 181 12.85 -15.07 12.80
CA LEU A 181 12.75 -14.35 14.07
C LEU A 181 11.46 -14.73 14.78
N ILE A 182 11.56 -15.12 16.04
CA ILE A 182 10.40 -15.50 16.88
C ILE A 182 9.67 -14.24 17.33
N ARG A 183 10.42 -13.30 17.94
CA ARG A 183 9.94 -12.02 18.43
C ARG A 183 11.03 -10.96 18.33
N ILE A 184 10.66 -9.72 18.47
CA ILE A 184 11.59 -8.59 18.50
C ILE A 184 11.60 -8.08 19.94
N ASP A 185 12.77 -8.10 20.56
CA ASP A 185 12.97 -7.67 21.93
C ASP A 185 13.40 -6.20 21.99
N THR A 186 14.33 -5.79 21.10
CA THR A 186 14.78 -4.40 21.05
C THR A 186 14.79 -3.84 19.63
N ILE A 187 14.61 -2.52 19.52
CA ILE A 187 14.73 -1.74 18.29
C ILE A 187 15.64 -0.55 18.60
N ASN A 188 16.78 -0.44 17.91
CA ASN A 188 17.78 0.62 18.10
C ASN A 188 18.20 0.76 19.57
N GLY A 189 18.34 -0.36 20.28
CA GLY A 189 18.75 -0.45 21.68
C GLY A 189 17.66 -0.10 22.70
N ARG A 190 16.42 0.12 22.26
CA ARG A 190 15.25 0.34 23.15
C ARG A 190 14.33 -0.86 23.12
N PRO A 191 13.59 -1.17 24.21
CA PRO A 191 12.57 -2.19 24.19
C PRO A 191 11.57 -1.96 23.05
N ALA A 192 11.23 -3.01 22.32
CA ALA A 192 10.34 -2.90 21.14
C ALA A 192 8.97 -2.30 21.49
N GLU A 193 8.45 -2.62 22.69
CA GLU A 193 7.16 -2.08 23.18
C GLU A 193 7.19 -0.56 23.33
N GLU A 194 8.26 0.01 23.89
CA GLU A 194 8.40 1.46 24.05
C GLU A 194 8.47 2.19 22.71
N VAL A 195 9.11 1.58 21.70
CA VAL A 195 9.24 2.16 20.37
C VAL A 195 7.89 2.16 19.64
N VAL A 196 7.11 1.09 19.79
CA VAL A 196 5.79 0.95 19.17
C VAL A 196 4.77 1.94 19.76
N ASP A 197 4.82 2.17 21.07
CA ASP A 197 3.85 3.04 21.75
C ASP A 197 4.16 4.55 21.60
N SER A 198 5.39 4.93 21.26
CA SER A 198 5.85 6.31 21.38
C SER A 198 5.71 7.18 20.13
N THR A 199 5.35 6.64 18.95
CA THR A 199 5.57 7.37 17.69
C THR A 199 4.55 7.13 16.59
N ARG A 200 3.26 7.21 16.91
CA ARG A 200 2.27 7.20 15.83
C ARG A 200 2.36 8.50 15.04
N PHE A 201 2.72 8.37 13.76
CA PHE A 201 2.87 9.50 12.85
C PHE A 201 1.66 10.44 12.82
N ASP A 202 0.46 9.89 12.92
CA ASP A 202 -0.78 10.67 12.83
C ASP A 202 -1.04 11.54 14.07
N ASP A 203 -0.47 11.18 15.21
CA ASP A 203 -0.62 11.90 16.48
C ASP A 203 0.43 13.04 16.64
N LEU A 204 1.43 13.07 15.75
CA LEU A 204 2.46 14.10 15.81
C LEU A 204 1.97 15.45 15.27
N PRO A 205 2.33 16.58 15.91
CA PRO A 205 1.87 17.89 15.52
C PRO A 205 2.42 18.29 14.14
N ALA A 206 1.53 18.69 13.23
CA ALA A 206 1.89 19.13 11.89
C ALA A 206 2.12 20.64 11.82
N ALA A 207 3.14 21.05 11.08
CA ALA A 207 3.44 22.43 10.74
C ALA A 207 3.46 22.63 9.22
N TYR A 208 3.31 23.88 8.78
CA TYR A 208 3.56 24.20 7.38
C TYR A 208 5.04 23.98 7.02
N PRO A 209 5.34 23.59 5.78
CA PRO A 209 6.71 23.54 5.27
C PRO A 209 7.40 24.90 5.45
N SER A 210 8.53 24.92 6.14
CA SER A 210 9.33 26.13 6.39
C SER A 210 10.79 25.99 5.97
N GLU A 211 11.22 24.78 5.65
CA GLU A 211 12.56 24.48 5.21
C GLU A 211 12.52 24.07 3.73
N ARG A 212 12.96 25.00 2.86
CA ARG A 212 12.94 24.82 1.40
C ARG A 212 13.99 23.82 0.96
N PHE A 213 13.64 22.96 0.01
CA PHE A 213 14.62 22.18 -0.74
C PHE A 213 15.43 23.13 -1.65
N ARG A 214 16.75 23.13 -1.46
CA ARG A 214 17.68 23.84 -2.35
C ARG A 214 18.14 22.82 -3.39
N LEU A 215 17.61 22.95 -4.60
CA LEU A 215 17.88 21.97 -5.65
C LEU A 215 19.24 22.16 -6.30
N GLY A 216 19.77 23.41 -6.31
CA GLY A 216 21.15 23.70 -6.72
C GLY A 216 21.52 23.28 -8.15
N SER A 217 20.54 23.09 -9.02
CA SER A 217 20.73 22.60 -10.39
C SER A 217 20.88 23.75 -11.37
N ASP A 218 21.68 23.54 -12.42
CA ASP A 218 21.78 24.46 -13.56
C ASP A 218 20.69 24.24 -14.61
N ASP A 219 19.91 23.19 -14.49
CA ASP A 219 18.77 22.91 -15.36
C ASP A 219 17.70 24.01 -15.26
N PRO A 220 17.27 24.62 -16.38
CA PRO A 220 16.30 25.72 -16.36
C PRO A 220 14.94 25.30 -15.76
N THR A 221 14.53 24.06 -15.96
CA THR A 221 13.26 23.53 -15.42
C THR A 221 13.32 23.42 -13.91
N ILE A 222 14.41 22.88 -13.40
CA ILE A 222 14.62 22.74 -11.94
C ILE A 222 14.75 24.11 -11.27
N LYS A 223 15.49 25.05 -11.90
CA LYS A 223 15.56 26.46 -11.42
C LYS A 223 14.18 27.11 -11.38
N ALA A 224 13.37 26.95 -12.42
CA ALA A 224 12.02 27.52 -12.45
C ALA A 224 11.12 26.91 -11.35
N ILE A 225 11.16 25.61 -11.17
CA ILE A 225 10.44 24.92 -10.11
C ILE A 225 10.89 25.43 -8.73
N GLU A 226 12.19 25.50 -8.49
CA GLU A 226 12.75 25.91 -7.20
C GLU A 226 12.35 27.34 -6.82
N TRP A 227 12.32 28.27 -7.79
CA TRP A 227 12.09 29.68 -7.50
C TRP A 227 10.64 30.13 -7.65
N LEU A 228 9.86 29.53 -8.57
CA LEU A 228 8.50 29.98 -8.89
C LEU A 228 7.42 29.14 -8.19
N THR A 229 7.76 27.90 -7.83
CA THR A 229 6.90 26.96 -7.11
C THR A 229 7.66 26.30 -5.96
N PRO A 230 8.20 27.10 -5.02
CA PRO A 230 9.03 26.57 -3.95
C PRO A 230 8.30 25.55 -3.12
N PHE A 231 8.98 24.49 -2.73
CA PHE A 231 8.50 23.48 -1.82
C PHE A 231 9.60 23.07 -0.84
N GLY A 232 9.21 22.45 0.26
CA GLY A 232 10.14 22.13 1.33
C GLY A 232 9.76 20.86 2.05
N ARG A 233 10.46 20.58 3.14
CA ARG A 233 10.23 19.40 3.98
C ARG A 233 8.78 19.36 4.46
N GLY A 234 8.08 18.23 4.20
CA GLY A 234 6.68 18.05 4.53
C GLY A 234 5.68 18.59 3.52
N SER A 235 6.14 19.01 2.33
CA SER A 235 5.26 19.48 1.26
C SER A 235 4.46 18.36 0.62
N ARG A 236 3.24 18.70 0.22
CA ARG A 236 2.38 17.94 -0.70
C ARG A 236 2.47 18.56 -2.06
N VAL A 237 3.19 17.91 -2.98
CA VAL A 237 3.51 18.49 -4.30
C VAL A 237 2.87 17.64 -5.38
N SER A 238 2.08 18.28 -6.25
CA SER A 238 1.55 17.67 -7.46
C SER A 238 2.17 18.31 -8.70
N ILE A 239 2.79 17.52 -9.57
CA ILE A 239 3.22 17.90 -10.91
C ILE A 239 2.08 17.53 -11.84
N VAL A 240 1.35 18.53 -12.33
CA VAL A 240 0.11 18.32 -13.07
C VAL A 240 0.19 18.80 -14.51
N GLY A 241 -0.69 18.25 -15.32
CA GLY A 241 -0.84 18.59 -16.72
C GLY A 241 -1.40 17.43 -17.53
N PRO A 242 -1.91 17.68 -18.73
CA PRO A 242 -2.43 16.65 -19.61
C PRO A 242 -1.33 15.67 -20.05
N SER A 243 -1.73 14.66 -20.83
CA SER A 243 -0.76 13.74 -21.43
C SER A 243 0.27 14.52 -22.29
N ARG A 244 1.53 14.10 -22.24
CA ARG A 244 2.66 14.73 -22.95
C ARG A 244 3.06 16.13 -22.48
N ALA A 245 2.60 16.59 -21.33
CA ALA A 245 3.05 17.87 -20.75
C ALA A 245 4.48 17.80 -20.14
N GLY A 246 5.12 16.62 -20.12
CA GLY A 246 6.47 16.46 -19.60
C GLY A 246 6.57 16.16 -18.09
N LYS A 247 5.50 15.69 -17.46
CA LYS A 247 5.44 15.40 -16.02
C LYS A 247 6.50 14.42 -15.55
N THR A 248 6.60 13.26 -16.19
CA THR A 248 7.61 12.22 -15.90
C THR A 248 9.03 12.76 -16.03
N GLU A 249 9.29 13.59 -17.06
CA GLU A 249 10.61 14.19 -17.26
C GLU A 249 10.95 15.22 -16.17
N ALA A 250 9.98 16.05 -15.76
CA ALA A 250 10.16 16.97 -14.66
C ALA A 250 10.44 16.23 -13.35
N LEU A 251 9.69 15.14 -13.08
CA LEU A 251 9.91 14.29 -11.90
C LEU A 251 11.29 13.61 -11.97
N ARG A 252 11.74 13.15 -13.14
CA ARG A 252 13.05 12.51 -13.32
C ARG A 252 14.20 13.46 -12.98
N ARG A 253 14.12 14.70 -13.43
CA ARG A 253 15.11 15.74 -13.11
C ARG A 253 15.10 16.08 -11.62
N LEU A 254 13.92 16.20 -11.00
CA LEU A 254 13.79 16.38 -9.55
C LEU A 254 14.38 15.21 -8.79
N ALA A 255 14.08 13.97 -9.21
CA ALA A 255 14.59 12.75 -8.57
C ALA A 255 16.12 12.72 -8.57
N ALA A 256 16.75 13.03 -9.70
CA ALA A 256 18.22 13.09 -9.81
C ALA A 256 18.84 14.12 -8.84
N THR A 257 18.18 15.29 -8.71
CA THR A 257 18.66 16.36 -7.85
C THR A 257 18.45 16.05 -6.35
N LEU A 258 17.29 15.46 -6.00
CA LEU A 258 16.98 15.11 -4.62
C LEU A 258 17.76 13.89 -4.13
N ALA A 259 18.01 12.90 -5.00
CA ALA A 259 18.81 11.71 -4.65
C ALA A 259 20.28 12.03 -4.33
N ALA A 260 20.77 13.21 -4.75
CA ALA A 260 22.14 13.66 -4.45
C ALA A 260 22.26 14.34 -3.06
N GLN A 261 21.15 14.51 -2.32
CA GLN A 261 21.16 15.16 -1.00
C GLN A 261 21.27 14.09 0.09
N GLU A 262 22.26 14.21 0.95
CA GLU A 262 22.59 13.22 2.01
C GLU A 262 21.64 13.27 3.22
N ASP A 263 20.98 14.40 3.43
CA ASP A 263 20.14 14.68 4.60
C ASP A 263 18.68 14.26 4.44
N ILE A 264 18.32 13.63 3.29
CA ILE A 264 16.98 13.15 2.99
C ILE A 264 17.02 11.71 2.50
N GLN A 265 15.94 10.97 2.77
CA GLN A 265 15.74 9.62 2.26
C GLN A 265 14.73 9.64 1.12
N VAL A 266 15.21 9.42 -0.09
CA VAL A 266 14.37 9.46 -1.30
C VAL A 266 13.91 8.06 -1.66
N THR A 267 12.60 7.90 -1.82
CA THR A 267 11.97 6.67 -2.31
C THR A 267 11.20 6.97 -3.59
N LEU A 268 11.57 6.35 -4.69
CA LEU A 268 10.89 6.46 -5.98
C LEU A 268 9.96 5.28 -6.20
N VAL A 269 8.71 5.56 -6.56
CA VAL A 269 7.68 4.56 -6.87
C VAL A 269 7.09 4.85 -8.24
N LEU A 270 7.06 3.83 -9.07
CA LEU A 270 6.42 3.88 -10.39
C LEU A 270 5.10 3.12 -10.34
N ALA A 271 3.98 3.80 -10.58
CA ALA A 271 2.65 3.22 -10.53
C ALA A 271 1.84 3.58 -11.78
N GLY A 272 1.57 2.60 -12.62
CA GLY A 272 0.80 2.83 -13.84
C GLY A 272 1.59 3.42 -15.01
N VAL A 273 2.93 3.30 -14.98
CA VAL A 273 3.82 3.74 -16.07
C VAL A 273 3.96 2.67 -17.15
N ARG A 274 4.55 3.04 -18.29
CA ARG A 274 4.83 2.08 -19.36
C ARG A 274 6.00 1.17 -18.99
N PRO A 275 6.02 -0.10 -19.46
CA PRO A 275 7.14 -1.02 -19.19
C PRO A 275 8.50 -0.49 -19.60
N GLU A 276 8.58 0.18 -20.75
CA GLU A 276 9.80 0.81 -21.24
C GLU A 276 10.30 1.94 -20.33
N GLU A 277 9.40 2.72 -19.74
CA GLU A 277 9.74 3.77 -18.78
C GLU A 277 10.33 3.18 -17.49
N ILE A 278 9.84 2.01 -17.04
CA ILE A 278 10.41 1.30 -15.89
C ILE A 278 11.90 0.96 -16.16
N THR A 279 12.18 0.47 -17.37
CA THR A 279 13.57 0.13 -17.78
C THR A 279 14.47 1.38 -17.83
N GLU A 280 13.96 2.49 -18.35
CA GLU A 280 14.70 3.77 -18.37
C GLU A 280 14.99 4.29 -16.96
N TRP A 281 14.03 4.20 -16.04
CA TRP A 281 14.24 4.60 -14.65
C TRP A 281 15.29 3.73 -13.94
N GLN A 282 15.31 2.43 -14.20
CA GLN A 282 16.32 1.51 -13.63
C GLN A 282 17.75 1.82 -14.08
N GLN A 283 17.92 2.46 -15.24
CA GLN A 283 19.22 2.90 -15.76
C GLN A 283 19.59 4.32 -15.31
N GLY A 284 18.68 5.01 -14.65
CA GLY A 284 18.86 6.38 -14.18
C GLY A 284 19.57 6.49 -12.83
N PRO A 285 19.83 7.72 -12.36
CA PRO A 285 20.49 7.98 -11.07
C PRO A 285 19.62 7.67 -9.86
N ALA A 286 18.30 7.59 -10.02
CA ALA A 286 17.35 7.25 -8.98
C ALA A 286 16.65 5.92 -9.36
N THR A 287 17.02 4.85 -8.66
CA THR A 287 16.42 3.53 -8.91
C THR A 287 15.07 3.41 -8.21
N PRO A 288 14.02 2.95 -8.90
CA PRO A 288 12.71 2.73 -8.27
C PRO A 288 12.77 1.66 -7.18
N ALA A 289 12.25 1.97 -5.99
CA ALA A 289 12.07 1.01 -4.91
C ALA A 289 10.93 0.02 -5.21
N ALA A 290 9.92 0.46 -5.97
CA ALA A 290 8.84 -0.38 -6.46
C ALA A 290 8.33 0.14 -7.81
N ALA A 291 7.91 -0.79 -8.67
CA ALA A 291 7.37 -0.47 -9.99
C ALA A 291 6.22 -1.41 -10.36
N ILE A 292 5.14 -0.83 -10.88
CA ILE A 292 4.02 -1.55 -11.46
C ILE A 292 3.59 -0.84 -12.75
N SER A 293 3.44 -1.59 -13.84
CA SER A 293 3.03 -1.03 -15.13
C SER A 293 1.54 -0.66 -15.14
N PHE A 294 1.12 0.08 -16.17
CA PHE A 294 -0.28 0.45 -16.39
C PHE A 294 -1.22 -0.75 -16.64
N ALA A 295 -0.68 -1.94 -16.90
CA ALA A 295 -1.46 -3.17 -17.00
C ALA A 295 -1.92 -3.70 -15.62
N GLY A 296 -1.29 -3.24 -14.53
CA GLY A 296 -1.73 -3.55 -13.17
C GLY A 296 -3.06 -2.88 -12.84
N SER A 297 -3.90 -3.52 -12.00
CA SER A 297 -5.16 -2.93 -11.54
C SER A 297 -4.92 -1.66 -10.72
N ALA A 298 -5.92 -0.77 -10.66
CA ALA A 298 -5.87 0.45 -9.85
C ALA A 298 -5.57 0.16 -8.38
N ASP A 299 -6.12 -0.94 -7.84
CA ASP A 299 -5.87 -1.36 -6.46
C ASP A 299 -4.43 -1.83 -6.25
N ALA A 300 -3.85 -2.56 -7.21
CA ALA A 300 -2.46 -2.99 -7.14
C ALA A 300 -1.49 -1.79 -7.24
N GLN A 301 -1.82 -0.81 -8.08
CA GLN A 301 -1.07 0.45 -8.16
C GLN A 301 -1.15 1.22 -6.83
N ALA A 302 -2.35 1.36 -6.26
CA ALA A 302 -2.56 2.03 -4.98
C ALA A 302 -1.79 1.34 -3.85
N GLN A 303 -1.86 0.02 -3.73
CA GLN A 303 -1.14 -0.75 -2.72
C GLN A 303 0.38 -0.64 -2.85
N THR A 304 0.90 -0.53 -4.07
CA THR A 304 2.33 -0.36 -4.31
C THR A 304 2.81 0.99 -3.76
N VAL A 305 2.06 2.05 -4.02
CA VAL A 305 2.36 3.39 -3.48
C VAL A 305 2.13 3.45 -1.97
N GLU A 306 1.04 2.86 -1.45
CA GLU A 306 0.71 2.87 -0.02
C GLU A 306 1.82 2.27 0.84
N ARG A 307 2.43 1.15 0.40
CA ARG A 307 3.56 0.53 1.11
C ARG A 307 4.76 1.48 1.25
N ALA A 308 5.12 2.17 0.19
CA ALA A 308 6.23 3.12 0.21
C ALA A 308 5.92 4.36 1.09
N VAL A 309 4.70 4.87 1.00
CA VAL A 309 4.24 5.99 1.85
C VAL A 309 4.21 5.59 3.32
N ASP A 310 3.72 4.39 3.65
CA ASP A 310 3.69 3.90 5.03
C ASP A 310 5.10 3.70 5.61
N GLN A 311 6.04 3.22 4.80
CA GLN A 311 7.44 3.14 5.21
C GLN A 311 8.03 4.53 5.46
N ALA A 312 7.79 5.48 4.57
CA ALA A 312 8.27 6.86 4.71
C ALA A 312 7.65 7.59 5.92
N ARG A 313 6.38 7.29 6.27
CA ARG A 313 5.73 7.79 7.50
C ARG A 313 6.46 7.34 8.76
N ARG A 314 6.87 6.06 8.82
CA ARG A 314 7.62 5.52 9.96
C ARG A 314 8.99 6.18 10.10
N LEU A 315 9.70 6.38 8.97
CA LEU A 315 10.96 7.12 8.96
C LEU A 315 10.78 8.56 9.47
N ALA A 316 9.76 9.26 8.98
CA ALA A 316 9.47 10.63 9.42
C ALA A 316 9.08 10.70 10.90
N ALA A 317 8.30 9.74 11.42
CA ALA A 317 7.96 9.66 12.84
C ALA A 317 9.20 9.50 13.73
N ARG A 318 10.25 8.87 13.21
CA ARG A 318 11.54 8.67 13.91
C ARG A 318 12.53 9.83 13.73
N GLY A 319 12.11 10.94 13.14
CA GLY A 319 12.92 12.13 12.98
C GLY A 319 13.65 12.23 11.64
N ALA A 320 13.53 11.26 10.74
CA ALA A 320 14.13 11.35 9.40
C ALA A 320 13.33 12.28 8.47
N HIS A 321 13.99 12.77 7.42
CA HIS A 321 13.36 13.54 6.36
C HIS A 321 13.17 12.66 5.14
N ALA A 322 11.96 12.13 4.98
CA ALA A 322 11.61 11.22 3.88
C ALA A 322 10.96 11.97 2.72
N VAL A 323 11.32 11.61 1.49
CA VAL A 323 10.75 12.13 0.25
C VAL A 323 10.26 10.95 -0.58
N VAL A 324 8.96 10.91 -0.88
CA VAL A 324 8.38 9.90 -1.78
C VAL A 324 8.05 10.55 -3.12
N LEU A 325 8.67 10.04 -4.17
CA LEU A 325 8.44 10.44 -5.55
C LEU A 325 7.53 9.41 -6.22
N ILE A 326 6.43 9.84 -6.83
CA ILE A 326 5.42 8.94 -7.39
C ILE A 326 5.14 9.29 -8.85
N ASP A 327 5.39 8.36 -9.75
CA ASP A 327 4.97 8.44 -11.15
C ASP A 327 4.11 7.21 -11.47
N THR A 328 2.78 7.31 -11.46
CA THR A 328 1.84 8.42 -11.37
C THR A 328 0.67 8.07 -10.41
N LEU A 329 -0.05 9.08 -9.92
CA LEU A 329 -1.32 8.88 -9.21
C LEU A 329 -2.52 8.81 -10.15
N GLY A 330 -2.32 9.03 -11.48
CA GLY A 330 -3.40 9.11 -12.46
C GLY A 330 -4.16 7.81 -12.72
N GLY A 331 -3.56 6.65 -12.40
CA GLY A 331 -4.21 5.33 -12.52
C GLY A 331 -4.91 4.85 -11.24
N ILE A 332 -4.79 5.61 -10.16
CA ILE A 332 -5.33 5.28 -8.83
C ILE A 332 -6.67 5.98 -8.63
N GLN A 333 -7.59 5.34 -7.91
CA GLN A 333 -8.89 5.95 -7.58
C GLN A 333 -8.70 7.32 -6.89
N PRO A 334 -9.44 8.37 -7.24
CA PRO A 334 -9.20 9.75 -6.76
C PRO A 334 -9.15 9.90 -5.24
N HIS A 335 -10.01 9.17 -4.51
CA HIS A 335 -10.00 9.18 -3.05
C HIS A 335 -8.72 8.57 -2.48
N ALA A 336 -8.26 7.45 -3.02
CA ALA A 336 -7.02 6.80 -2.60
C ALA A 336 -5.80 7.66 -2.96
N ALA A 337 -5.75 8.22 -4.17
CA ALA A 337 -4.69 9.14 -4.59
C ALA A 337 -4.57 10.36 -3.65
N ARG A 338 -5.73 10.96 -3.28
CA ARG A 338 -5.77 12.06 -2.31
C ARG A 338 -5.26 11.64 -0.94
N LYS A 339 -5.64 10.45 -0.44
CA LYS A 339 -5.17 9.90 0.84
C LYS A 339 -3.65 9.73 0.85
N LEU A 340 -3.07 9.23 -0.24
CA LEU A 340 -1.63 9.04 -0.39
C LEU A 340 -0.88 10.38 -0.36
N LEU A 341 -1.35 11.38 -1.09
CA LEU A 341 -0.77 12.72 -1.08
C LEU A 341 -0.92 13.38 0.31
N ALA A 342 -2.07 13.22 0.95
CA ALA A 342 -2.37 13.81 2.26
C ALA A 342 -1.51 13.23 3.42
N ALA A 343 -0.81 12.13 3.19
CA ALA A 343 0.12 11.56 4.16
C ALA A 343 1.31 12.49 4.43
N ALA A 344 1.69 13.35 3.47
CA ALA A 344 2.83 14.26 3.64
C ALA A 344 2.54 15.33 4.68
N ARG A 345 3.51 15.54 5.58
CA ARG A 345 3.50 16.61 6.59
C ARG A 345 4.89 16.91 7.11
N ASN A 346 5.08 18.14 7.55
CA ASN A 346 6.22 18.55 8.35
C ASN A 346 5.84 18.35 9.83
N ILE A 347 6.65 17.60 10.59
CA ILE A 347 6.41 17.36 12.02
C ILE A 347 7.10 18.48 12.80
N ALA A 348 6.35 19.17 13.64
CA ALA A 348 6.90 20.24 14.44
C ALA A 348 7.97 19.70 15.42
N GLY A 349 9.23 20.12 15.22
CA GLY A 349 10.36 19.67 16.02
C GLY A 349 10.82 18.23 15.78
N GLY A 350 10.41 17.63 14.65
CA GLY A 350 10.71 16.25 14.28
C GLY A 350 11.14 16.08 12.83
N GLY A 351 10.92 14.90 12.28
CA GLY A 351 11.16 14.60 10.88
C GLY A 351 10.10 15.18 9.95
N SER A 352 10.14 14.77 8.68
CA SER A 352 9.15 15.19 7.69
C SER A 352 8.90 14.12 6.65
N LEU A 353 7.67 14.05 6.14
CA LEU A 353 7.32 13.29 4.94
C LEU A 353 6.91 14.27 3.84
N THR A 354 7.66 14.31 2.77
CA THR A 354 7.32 15.03 1.54
C THR A 354 6.83 14.05 0.50
N VAL A 355 5.73 14.36 -0.17
CA VAL A 355 5.23 13.57 -1.32
C VAL A 355 5.21 14.46 -2.55
N ILE A 356 5.88 14.01 -3.61
CA ILE A 356 5.90 14.64 -4.93
C ILE A 356 5.35 13.65 -5.94
N ALA A 357 4.20 13.94 -6.51
CA ALA A 357 3.50 13.01 -7.38
C ALA A 357 3.10 13.64 -8.72
N THR A 358 3.12 12.84 -9.78
CA THR A 358 2.53 13.26 -11.06
C THR A 358 1.05 12.90 -11.11
N ALA A 359 0.23 13.80 -11.66
CA ALA A 359 -1.20 13.60 -11.86
C ALA A 359 -1.67 14.35 -13.13
N SER A 360 -2.90 14.10 -13.58
CA SER A 360 -3.50 14.86 -14.69
C SER A 360 -3.97 16.25 -14.26
N GLU A 361 -4.43 16.35 -13.01
CA GLU A 361 -4.98 17.56 -12.39
C GLU A 361 -4.68 17.57 -10.87
N PRO A 362 -4.82 18.71 -10.20
CA PRO A 362 -4.65 18.77 -8.74
C PRO A 362 -5.68 17.89 -8.02
N LEU A 363 -5.22 17.16 -6.99
CA LEU A 363 -6.05 16.26 -6.19
C LEU A 363 -6.83 16.96 -5.09
N GLY A 364 -6.42 18.19 -4.73
CA GLY A 364 -6.92 18.98 -3.62
C GLY A 364 -6.17 18.68 -2.31
N GLY A 365 -5.71 19.74 -1.65
CA GLY A 365 -4.91 19.67 -0.41
C GLY A 365 -3.41 19.76 -0.60
N GLU A 366 -2.93 20.03 -1.79
CA GLU A 366 -1.54 20.34 -2.10
C GLU A 366 -1.06 21.57 -1.32
N THR A 367 0.22 21.54 -0.94
CA THR A 367 0.93 22.77 -0.54
C THR A 367 1.56 23.45 -1.75
N THR A 368 1.88 22.67 -2.79
CA THR A 368 2.49 23.18 -4.02
C THR A 368 1.95 22.43 -5.23
N VAL A 369 1.51 23.18 -6.23
CA VAL A 369 1.11 22.68 -7.55
C VAL A 369 2.13 23.18 -8.57
N ILE A 370 2.71 22.27 -9.34
CA ILE A 370 3.60 22.52 -10.47
C ILE A 370 2.81 22.13 -11.73
N ALA A 371 2.16 23.10 -12.34
CA ALA A 371 1.40 22.89 -13.56
C ALA A 371 2.29 23.01 -14.79
N LEU A 372 2.16 22.07 -15.74
CA LEU A 372 2.92 22.04 -16.97
C LEU A 372 2.03 22.32 -18.19
N ASP A 373 2.52 23.18 -19.06
CA ASP A 373 1.86 23.55 -20.34
C ASP A 373 2.26 22.59 -21.46
N PRO A 374 1.32 21.82 -22.02
CA PRO A 374 1.60 20.89 -23.11
C PRO A 374 1.99 21.60 -24.41
N VAL A 375 1.58 22.85 -24.63
CA VAL A 375 1.91 23.62 -25.83
C VAL A 375 3.41 23.99 -25.78
N LEU A 376 3.88 24.51 -24.65
CA LEU A 376 5.30 24.79 -24.44
C LEU A 376 6.13 23.51 -24.56
N ALA A 377 5.70 22.43 -23.91
CA ALA A 377 6.37 21.13 -23.97
C ALA A 377 6.47 20.60 -25.41
N SER A 378 5.42 20.71 -26.20
CA SER A 378 5.38 20.24 -27.60
C SER A 378 6.33 20.99 -28.52
N THR A 379 6.64 22.24 -28.21
CA THR A 379 7.57 23.09 -28.97
C THR A 379 9.04 22.95 -28.53
N GLY A 380 9.30 22.10 -27.53
CA GLY A 380 10.64 21.95 -26.94
C GLY A 380 11.10 23.17 -26.13
N ARG A 381 10.20 24.05 -25.77
CA ARG A 381 10.51 25.21 -24.90
C ARG A 381 10.43 24.79 -23.43
N PHE A 382 11.56 24.87 -22.77
CA PHE A 382 11.66 24.55 -21.35
C PHE A 382 12.21 25.73 -20.55
N PRO A 383 11.71 25.96 -19.30
CA PRO A 383 10.69 25.19 -18.59
C PRO A 383 9.30 25.33 -19.20
N ALA A 384 8.58 24.21 -19.34
CA ALA A 384 7.19 24.18 -19.79
C ALA A 384 6.22 24.42 -18.62
N LEU A 385 6.54 25.39 -17.75
CA LEU A 385 5.78 25.69 -16.55
C LEU A 385 4.63 26.65 -16.88
N ASP A 386 3.40 26.24 -16.56
CA ASP A 386 2.25 27.14 -16.48
C ASP A 386 2.30 27.88 -15.14
N LEU A 387 2.81 29.10 -15.15
CA LEU A 387 2.98 29.89 -13.96
C LEU A 387 1.65 30.33 -13.33
N ILE A 388 0.60 30.48 -14.14
CA ILE A 388 -0.75 30.92 -13.70
C ILE A 388 -1.43 29.79 -12.94
N ALA A 389 -1.40 28.58 -13.49
CA ALA A 389 -1.98 27.40 -12.86
C ALA A 389 -1.13 26.81 -11.73
N SER A 390 0.14 27.22 -11.62
CA SER A 390 1.07 26.77 -10.56
C SER A 390 0.94 27.60 -9.30
N GLY A 391 1.31 27.03 -8.14
CA GLY A 391 1.28 27.79 -6.90
C GLY A 391 1.82 27.06 -5.68
N THR A 392 2.24 27.83 -4.68
CA THR A 392 2.64 27.37 -3.36
C THR A 392 1.85 28.10 -2.30
N ILE A 393 1.33 27.36 -1.32
CA ILE A 393 0.66 27.92 -0.14
C ILE A 393 1.73 28.37 0.84
N ARG A 394 1.59 29.58 1.39
CA ARG A 394 2.52 30.19 2.35
C ARG A 394 3.98 30.22 1.84
N PRO A 395 4.21 30.75 0.59
CA PRO A 395 5.56 30.76 0.02
C PRO A 395 6.55 31.57 0.85
N GLU A 396 6.09 32.58 1.62
CA GLU A 396 6.90 33.40 2.52
C GLU A 396 7.64 32.58 3.58
N LEU A 397 7.08 31.41 4.00
CA LEU A 397 7.77 30.53 4.93
C LEU A 397 8.99 29.81 4.31
N LEU A 398 9.03 29.72 2.98
CA LEU A 398 10.06 29.01 2.23
C LEU A 398 11.09 29.96 1.60
N VAL A 399 10.67 31.13 1.14
CA VAL A 399 11.52 32.09 0.39
C VAL A 399 11.59 33.49 1.02
N GLY A 400 10.94 33.70 2.16
CA GLY A 400 10.78 34.99 2.81
C GLY A 400 9.81 35.93 2.06
N ASP A 401 9.46 37.05 2.67
CA ASP A 401 8.47 37.98 2.14
C ASP A 401 8.89 38.54 0.76
N ALA A 402 10.15 38.97 0.62
CA ALA A 402 10.67 39.49 -0.64
C ALA A 402 10.61 38.43 -1.81
N GLY A 403 10.87 37.15 -1.49
CA GLY A 403 10.75 36.07 -2.45
C GLY A 403 9.30 35.84 -2.85
N ALA A 404 8.38 35.84 -1.90
CA ALA A 404 6.95 35.70 -2.14
C ALA A 404 6.39 36.83 -3.02
N GLU A 405 6.81 38.09 -2.74
CA GLU A 405 6.46 39.24 -3.58
C GLU A 405 7.01 39.14 -5.00
N ALA A 406 8.23 38.64 -5.18
CA ALA A 406 8.83 38.43 -6.49
C ALA A 406 8.04 37.37 -7.31
N ILE A 407 7.63 36.27 -6.66
CA ILE A 407 6.77 35.24 -7.27
C ILE A 407 5.42 35.84 -7.68
N ALA A 408 4.78 36.62 -6.79
CA ALA A 408 3.48 37.25 -7.07
C ALA A 408 3.58 38.20 -8.28
N ARG A 409 4.65 38.99 -8.35
CA ARG A 409 4.92 39.92 -9.48
C ARG A 409 5.10 39.14 -10.79
N ALA A 410 5.91 38.08 -10.78
CA ALA A 410 6.14 37.25 -11.97
C ALA A 410 4.82 36.63 -12.50
N ARG A 411 3.90 36.26 -11.60
CA ARG A 411 2.56 35.76 -11.97
C ARG A 411 1.67 36.84 -12.59
N MET A 412 1.67 38.04 -12.01
CA MET A 412 0.93 39.17 -12.59
C MET A 412 1.42 39.49 -14.00
N GLU A 413 2.72 39.55 -14.21
CA GLU A 413 3.29 39.76 -15.54
C GLU A 413 2.96 38.65 -16.54
N ALA A 414 2.79 37.41 -16.07
CA ALA A 414 2.37 36.29 -16.92
C ALA A 414 0.89 36.36 -17.30
N VAL A 415 0.01 36.92 -16.46
CA VAL A 415 -1.42 37.13 -16.76
C VAL A 415 -1.60 38.25 -17.78
N ASP A 416 -0.75 39.28 -17.75
CA ASP A 416 -0.85 40.46 -18.64
C ASP A 416 -0.30 40.19 -20.06
N ARG A 417 0.29 39.02 -20.31
CA ARG A 417 0.85 38.60 -21.62
C ARG A 417 -0.09 37.65 -22.35
#